data_152d3eb5c5db5b4c55cb35064a6a1019
#
_entry.id   152d3eb5c5db5b4c55cb35064a6a1019
#
_cell.length_a   1.000
_cell.length_b   1.000
_cell.length_c   1.000
_cell.angle_alpha   90.00
_cell.angle_beta   90.00
_cell.angle_gamma   90.00
#
_symmetry.space_group_name_H-M   'P 1'
#
loop_
_entity.id
_entity.type
_entity.pdbx_description
1 polymer ?
#
loop_
_entity_poly.entity_id
_entity_poly.type
_entity_poly.pdbx_seq_one_letter_code
_entity_poly.pdbx_strand_id
1 'polypeptide(L)'
;MSHKFAQAFAQGAVAEAIPVSADCAGTLLAGADRTRVRGSRSKIFFRKFVPVLILFATGSPLCVAPLARASARKVSSPAAPVQAARIAPKKVIIDTDPGTDDALAILLALNSPELDVRALTVVPGNVTAKQGLENALKLASLTNRCDIPVAGGAQHPLFQKLITAELWHGANGLANVELPVSKCTADPRFGPDLIIQMVHDAPHEITLVPVGPLTNIALAVLKDPSIVPLVKEVVIMGGSISGGNVNAAAEANIYNDPEAAQIVFQAGWRLTMVGLDVGNQTLYDQAHLDELSKTHGPENDFAVKVLTFLIGQEAKYGAGGGSPMYDPLAVGTAIDPAIVTTEAMHVDVETRGEFSRGETVANRHNAVERNVLHGDRYIIEGVDHVTPNVQVCTGVNAEKFLQLLNARLARK
;
A
#
# COMPACT_ATOMS: atom_id res chain seq x y z
N MET A 1 -40.00 -3.36 6.47
CA MET A 1 -39.59 -3.58 7.87
C MET A 1 -38.84 -2.37 8.37
N SER A 2 -39.50 -1.28 8.65
CA SER A 2 -38.94 -0.05 9.20
C SER A 2 -39.90 0.40 10.30
N HIS A 3 -39.38 0.68 11.47
CA HIS A 3 -39.96 1.35 12.64
C HIS A 3 -39.76 0.69 14.03
N LYS A 4 -38.83 -0.27 14.19
CA LYS A 4 -38.53 -0.86 15.51
C LYS A 4 -37.09 -0.67 16.02
N PHE A 5 -36.25 0.12 15.35
CA PHE A 5 -34.84 0.34 15.77
C PHE A 5 -34.58 1.68 16.48
N ALA A 6 -35.58 2.56 16.62
CA ALA A 6 -35.37 3.91 17.17
C ALA A 6 -35.75 4.11 18.64
N GLN A 7 -36.10 3.07 19.39
CA GLN A 7 -36.59 3.22 20.79
C GLN A 7 -35.74 2.56 21.88
N ALA A 8 -34.57 2.01 21.58
CA ALA A 8 -33.74 1.31 22.58
C ALA A 8 -32.58 2.13 23.16
N PHE A 9 -32.44 3.43 22.84
CA PHE A 9 -31.31 4.25 23.31
C PHE A 9 -31.64 5.29 24.39
N ALA A 10 -32.75 5.19 25.06
CA ALA A 10 -33.17 6.16 26.09
C ALA A 10 -33.52 5.51 27.44
N GLN A 11 -32.71 4.63 27.98
CA GLN A 11 -32.75 4.32 29.41
C GLN A 11 -31.39 3.79 29.87
N GLY A 12 -30.67 4.61 30.62
CA GLY A 12 -29.41 4.24 31.25
C GLY A 12 -29.66 3.18 32.34
N ALA A 13 -28.90 2.11 32.32
CA ALA A 13 -28.75 1.18 33.43
C ALA A 13 -27.28 1.11 33.81
N VAL A 14 -26.98 1.61 34.99
CA VAL A 14 -25.73 1.45 35.73
C VAL A 14 -25.57 -0.03 36.07
N ALA A 15 -24.52 -0.69 35.64
CA ALA A 15 -24.18 -2.04 36.07
C ALA A 15 -23.11 -1.98 37.15
N GLU A 16 -23.47 -2.51 38.31
CA GLU A 16 -22.63 -2.68 39.51
C GLU A 16 -21.48 -3.67 39.25
N ALA A 17 -20.34 -3.35 39.86
CA ALA A 17 -19.15 -4.19 39.86
C ALA A 17 -19.32 -5.40 40.77
N ILE A 18 -19.05 -6.61 40.30
CA ILE A 18 -18.94 -7.84 41.08
C ILE A 18 -17.47 -8.03 41.48
N PRO A 19 -17.13 -8.20 42.76
CA PRO A 19 -15.77 -8.47 43.18
C PRO A 19 -15.36 -9.93 42.94
N VAL A 20 -14.25 -10.17 42.29
CA VAL A 20 -13.60 -11.50 42.16
C VAL A 20 -12.71 -11.71 43.39
N SER A 21 -13.05 -12.72 44.20
CA SER A 21 -12.23 -13.17 45.33
C SER A 21 -11.00 -13.95 44.83
N ALA A 22 -9.81 -13.55 45.33
CA ALA A 22 -8.62 -14.36 45.27
C ALA A 22 -8.70 -15.51 46.27
N ASP A 23 -8.53 -16.75 45.78
CA ASP A 23 -7.94 -17.86 46.54
C ASP A 23 -7.91 -19.11 45.64
N CYS A 24 -6.71 -19.55 45.31
CA CYS A 24 -6.30 -20.95 45.28
C CYS A 24 -4.82 -21.05 44.88
N ALA A 25 -3.95 -20.90 45.87
CA ALA A 25 -2.59 -21.43 45.78
C ALA A 25 -2.63 -22.89 46.26
N GLY A 26 -2.07 -23.81 45.50
CA GLY A 26 -1.99 -25.21 45.89
C GLY A 26 -1.25 -26.07 44.91
N THR A 27 0.06 -26.12 45.02
CA THR A 27 0.95 -27.29 45.00
C THR A 27 0.59 -28.47 44.08
N LEU A 28 1.45 -28.86 43.16
CA LEU A 28 1.95 -30.25 43.11
C LEU A 28 3.22 -30.40 42.22
N LEU A 29 4.18 -31.07 42.80
CA LEU A 29 5.51 -31.44 42.33
C LEU A 29 5.46 -32.69 41.44
N ALA A 30 6.49 -32.76 40.56
CA ALA A 30 7.30 -33.92 40.17
C ALA A 30 6.68 -35.04 39.31
N GLY A 31 7.33 -35.28 38.20
CA GLY A 31 7.21 -36.50 37.40
C GLY A 31 8.05 -36.44 36.14
N ALA A 32 9.36 -36.61 36.27
CA ALA A 32 10.23 -36.83 35.10
C ALA A 32 10.03 -38.24 34.56
N ASP A 33 9.77 -38.38 33.28
CA ASP A 33 10.11 -39.61 32.59
C ASP A 33 10.70 -39.32 31.20
N ARG A 34 11.94 -39.89 31.03
CA ARG A 34 12.73 -39.81 29.81
C ARG A 34 12.42 -41.02 28.96
N THR A 35 11.72 -40.87 27.86
CA THR A 35 11.73 -41.89 26.83
C THR A 35 12.43 -41.38 25.57
N ARG A 36 13.53 -42.07 25.33
CA ARG A 36 14.45 -41.98 24.19
C ARG A 36 13.76 -42.51 22.95
N VAL A 37 13.53 -41.70 21.93
CA VAL A 37 13.14 -42.18 20.60
C VAL A 37 14.35 -42.13 19.67
N ARG A 38 14.68 -43.32 19.15
CA ARG A 38 15.77 -43.62 18.21
C ARG A 38 15.49 -42.95 16.86
N GLY A 39 16.52 -42.31 16.29
CA GLY A 39 16.51 -41.78 14.93
C GLY A 39 16.42 -42.88 13.86
N SER A 40 15.57 -42.62 12.89
CA SER A 40 15.55 -43.34 11.61
C SER A 40 16.22 -42.44 10.56
N ARG A 41 17.36 -42.90 10.04
CA ARG A 41 18.07 -42.30 8.91
C ARG A 41 17.40 -42.72 7.62
N SER A 42 16.74 -41.81 6.96
CA SER A 42 16.26 -42.01 5.57
C SER A 42 17.37 -41.61 4.60
N LYS A 43 17.76 -42.57 3.75
CA LYS A 43 18.77 -42.41 2.70
C LYS A 43 18.18 -41.69 1.52
N ILE A 44 18.73 -40.53 1.15
CA ILE A 44 18.40 -39.84 -0.10
C ILE A 44 19.16 -40.49 -1.25
N PHE A 45 18.43 -41.03 -2.22
CA PHE A 45 18.95 -41.57 -3.47
C PHE A 45 19.20 -40.43 -4.48
N PHE A 46 20.45 -40.20 -4.80
CA PHE A 46 20.84 -39.38 -5.95
C PHE A 46 20.67 -40.16 -7.24
N ARG A 47 19.78 -39.74 -8.09
CA ARG A 47 19.67 -40.23 -9.46
C ARG A 47 20.52 -39.36 -10.38
N LYS A 48 21.61 -39.95 -10.91
CA LYS A 48 22.48 -39.36 -11.92
C LYS A 48 21.73 -39.22 -13.25
N PHE A 49 21.63 -38.03 -13.80
CA PHE A 49 21.24 -37.80 -15.19
C PHE A 49 22.47 -37.90 -16.07
N VAL A 50 22.39 -38.74 -17.11
CA VAL A 50 23.37 -38.91 -18.18
C VAL A 50 22.91 -38.01 -19.35
N PRO A 51 23.76 -37.15 -19.92
CA PRO A 51 23.41 -36.44 -21.14
C PRO A 51 23.63 -37.34 -22.38
N VAL A 52 22.59 -37.49 -23.19
CA VAL A 52 22.68 -38.14 -24.52
C VAL A 52 23.11 -37.07 -25.52
N LEU A 53 24.29 -37.28 -26.07
CA LEU A 53 24.85 -36.54 -27.21
C LEU A 53 24.34 -37.17 -28.51
N ILE A 54 23.52 -36.47 -29.30
CA ILE A 54 23.14 -36.88 -30.64
C ILE A 54 23.92 -36.08 -31.67
N LEU A 55 24.85 -36.75 -32.32
CA LEU A 55 25.58 -36.29 -33.50
C LEU A 55 24.73 -36.52 -34.75
N PHE A 56 24.41 -35.52 -35.52
CA PHE A 56 23.98 -35.67 -36.91
C PHE A 56 24.94 -34.98 -37.84
N ALA A 57 25.66 -35.81 -38.62
CA ALA A 57 26.43 -35.41 -39.78
C ALA A 57 25.69 -35.86 -41.02
N THR A 58 25.49 -35.00 -41.98
CA THR A 58 25.40 -35.24 -43.45
C THR A 58 25.20 -33.86 -44.08
N GLY A 59 26.04 -33.32 -44.92
CA GLY A 59 26.33 -33.83 -46.24
C GLY A 59 25.77 -32.82 -47.25
N SER A 60 26.62 -31.93 -47.79
CA SER A 60 26.32 -30.92 -48.85
C SER A 60 25.84 -31.58 -50.15
N PRO A 61 25.19 -30.80 -51.05
CA PRO A 61 25.93 -30.37 -52.23
C PRO A 61 25.75 -28.89 -52.60
N LEU A 62 26.82 -28.37 -53.17
CA LEU A 62 26.90 -27.05 -53.84
C LEU A 62 25.94 -27.02 -55.05
N CYS A 63 25.08 -26.02 -55.10
CA CYS A 63 24.48 -25.53 -56.33
C CYS A 63 25.02 -24.15 -56.66
N VAL A 64 25.77 -24.07 -57.73
CA VAL A 64 26.24 -22.82 -58.36
C VAL A 64 25.07 -22.27 -59.20
N ALA A 65 24.59 -21.08 -58.90
CA ALA A 65 23.66 -20.32 -59.72
C ALA A 65 24.28 -18.98 -60.14
N PRO A 66 23.95 -18.44 -61.32
CA PRO A 66 24.74 -17.39 -61.99
C PRO A 66 24.45 -15.97 -61.46
N LEU A 67 25.50 -15.15 -61.56
CA LEU A 67 25.47 -13.73 -61.23
C LEU A 67 24.40 -12.98 -62.05
N ALA A 68 23.36 -12.48 -61.37
CA ALA A 68 22.47 -11.47 -61.90
C ALA A 68 22.96 -10.09 -61.49
N ARG A 69 23.10 -9.20 -62.46
CA ARG A 69 23.50 -7.80 -62.32
C ARG A 69 22.57 -7.08 -61.34
N ALA A 70 23.12 -6.61 -60.22
CA ALA A 70 22.40 -5.77 -59.27
C ALA A 70 22.20 -4.37 -59.85
N SER A 71 20.97 -4.02 -60.13
CA SER A 71 20.51 -2.66 -60.39
C SER A 71 20.60 -1.83 -59.11
N ALA A 72 21.30 -0.73 -59.12
CA ALA A 72 21.47 0.17 -57.96
C ALA A 72 20.10 0.73 -57.53
N ARG A 73 19.58 0.21 -56.41
CA ARG A 73 18.42 0.75 -55.72
C ARG A 73 18.86 2.03 -55.00
N LYS A 74 18.20 3.16 -55.31
CA LYS A 74 18.33 4.42 -54.59
C LYS A 74 18.17 4.17 -53.09
N VAL A 75 19.19 4.50 -52.33
CA VAL A 75 19.12 4.53 -50.86
C VAL A 75 18.10 5.60 -50.48
N SER A 76 16.96 5.18 -49.97
CA SER A 76 15.97 6.07 -49.36
C SER A 76 16.59 6.68 -48.09
N SER A 77 16.45 7.98 -47.93
CA SER A 77 16.82 8.75 -46.72
C SER A 77 16.38 8.01 -45.45
N PRO A 78 17.18 8.09 -44.37
CA PRO A 78 16.77 7.54 -43.08
C PRO A 78 15.45 8.20 -42.62
N ALA A 79 14.46 7.37 -42.30
CA ALA A 79 13.21 7.82 -41.73
C ALA A 79 13.53 8.63 -40.47
N ALA A 80 12.88 9.77 -40.33
CA ALA A 80 12.96 10.57 -39.11
C ALA A 80 12.66 9.69 -37.89
N PRO A 81 13.33 9.90 -36.74
CA PRO A 81 13.07 9.11 -35.54
C PRO A 81 11.60 9.24 -35.18
N VAL A 82 10.91 8.09 -35.09
CA VAL A 82 9.54 8.02 -34.58
C VAL A 82 9.59 8.57 -33.17
N GLN A 83 9.09 9.78 -32.98
CA GLN A 83 8.97 10.40 -31.68
C GLN A 83 8.02 9.52 -30.88
N ALA A 84 8.55 8.80 -29.87
CA ALA A 84 7.74 7.98 -29.00
C ALA A 84 6.58 8.83 -28.46
N ALA A 85 5.36 8.40 -28.71
CA ALA A 85 4.17 9.11 -28.24
C ALA A 85 4.31 9.28 -26.72
N ARG A 86 4.41 10.52 -26.24
CA ARG A 86 4.41 10.81 -24.81
C ARG A 86 3.08 10.34 -24.25
N ILE A 87 3.11 9.31 -23.41
CA ILE A 87 1.94 8.88 -22.66
C ILE A 87 1.51 10.08 -21.78
N ALA A 88 0.24 10.47 -21.85
CA ALA A 88 -0.28 11.56 -21.03
C ALA A 88 -0.13 11.20 -19.53
N PRO A 89 0.24 12.16 -18.66
CA PRO A 89 0.36 11.93 -17.25
C PRO A 89 -0.94 11.39 -16.65
N LYS A 90 -0.84 10.44 -15.70
CA LYS A 90 -1.98 9.89 -14.98
C LYS A 90 -2.53 10.94 -14.02
N LYS A 91 -3.83 11.24 -14.10
CA LYS A 91 -4.50 12.11 -13.13
C LYS A 91 -4.66 11.36 -11.80
N VAL A 92 -4.07 11.87 -10.74
CA VAL A 92 -4.12 11.23 -9.41
C VAL A 92 -4.65 12.18 -8.35
N ILE A 93 -5.41 11.63 -7.40
CA ILE A 93 -5.73 12.27 -6.13
C ILE A 93 -5.03 11.45 -5.05
N ILE A 94 -4.23 12.10 -4.21
CA ILE A 94 -3.55 11.46 -3.09
C ILE A 94 -4.34 11.79 -1.83
N ASP A 95 -4.81 10.75 -1.13
CA ASP A 95 -5.43 10.87 0.19
C ASP A 95 -4.41 10.43 1.24
N THR A 96 -4.08 11.28 2.20
CA THR A 96 -2.85 11.19 2.99
C THR A 96 -3.08 11.67 4.42
N ASP A 97 -2.35 11.13 5.38
CA ASP A 97 -2.31 11.55 6.79
C ASP A 97 -0.92 12.09 7.19
N PRO A 98 -0.44 13.19 6.56
CA PRO A 98 0.95 13.56 6.33
C PRO A 98 1.89 13.35 7.51
N GLY A 99 2.47 12.14 7.54
CA GLY A 99 3.63 11.73 8.31
C GLY A 99 4.92 11.86 7.50
N THR A 100 5.96 11.20 7.95
CA THR A 100 7.31 11.25 7.33
C THR A 100 7.36 10.60 5.96
N ASP A 101 6.81 9.41 5.81
CA ASP A 101 6.79 8.66 4.54
C ASP A 101 5.72 9.22 3.59
N ASP A 102 4.56 9.70 4.08
CA ASP A 102 3.63 10.52 3.30
C ASP A 102 4.32 11.71 2.65
N ALA A 103 5.15 12.42 3.43
CA ALA A 103 5.88 13.58 2.91
C ALA A 103 6.79 13.19 1.75
N LEU A 104 7.51 12.06 1.85
CA LEU A 104 8.34 11.53 0.77
C LEU A 104 7.49 11.06 -0.44
N ALA A 105 6.31 10.47 -0.18
CA ALA A 105 5.36 10.07 -1.22
C ALA A 105 4.80 11.27 -1.98
N ILE A 106 4.44 12.35 -1.27
CA ILE A 106 3.97 13.61 -1.86
C ILE A 106 5.08 14.23 -2.72
N LEU A 107 6.33 14.32 -2.22
CA LEU A 107 7.46 14.81 -2.99
C LEU A 107 7.72 13.95 -4.24
N LEU A 108 7.69 12.62 -4.09
CA LEU A 108 7.81 11.69 -5.22
C LEU A 108 6.75 11.97 -6.29
N ALA A 109 5.48 12.11 -5.88
CA ALA A 109 4.38 12.34 -6.80
C ALA A 109 4.49 13.69 -7.52
N LEU A 110 4.75 14.77 -6.77
CA LEU A 110 4.82 16.12 -7.32
C LEU A 110 6.04 16.32 -8.24
N ASN A 111 7.09 15.52 -8.05
CA ASN A 111 8.31 15.54 -8.86
C ASN A 111 8.30 14.53 -10.02
N SER A 112 7.21 13.77 -10.20
CA SER A 112 7.11 12.75 -11.24
C SER A 112 6.29 13.24 -12.43
N PRO A 113 6.92 13.38 -13.63
CA PRO A 113 6.23 13.85 -14.83
C PRO A 113 5.19 12.85 -15.36
N GLU A 114 5.19 11.62 -14.85
CA GLU A 114 4.24 10.57 -15.17
C GLU A 114 2.87 10.78 -14.48
N LEU A 115 2.83 11.65 -13.45
CA LEU A 115 1.64 11.95 -12.66
C LEU A 115 1.20 13.41 -12.86
N ASP A 116 -0.10 13.60 -12.99
CA ASP A 116 -0.80 14.87 -12.88
C ASP A 116 -1.56 14.86 -11.55
N VAL A 117 -0.91 15.34 -10.49
CA VAL A 117 -1.53 15.41 -9.15
C VAL A 117 -2.61 16.47 -9.15
N ARG A 118 -3.87 16.04 -9.01
CA ARG A 118 -5.06 16.89 -9.12
C ARG A 118 -5.51 17.45 -7.80
N ALA A 119 -5.26 16.73 -6.69
CA ALA A 119 -5.57 17.16 -5.34
C ALA A 119 -4.76 16.37 -4.31
N LEU A 120 -4.61 16.97 -3.12
CA LEU A 120 -4.29 16.30 -1.88
C LEU A 120 -5.50 16.38 -0.96
N THR A 121 -5.99 15.24 -0.47
CA THR A 121 -7.03 15.19 0.57
C THR A 121 -6.44 14.63 1.85
N VAL A 122 -6.81 15.21 2.99
CA VAL A 122 -6.15 14.90 4.27
C VAL A 122 -7.11 14.15 5.18
N VAL A 123 -6.63 13.03 5.71
CA VAL A 123 -7.29 12.16 6.68
C VAL A 123 -6.45 12.15 7.97
N PRO A 124 -7.01 11.90 9.17
CA PRO A 124 -6.22 11.66 10.38
C PRO A 124 -5.67 10.24 10.42
N GLY A 125 -4.47 10.08 10.92
CA GLY A 125 -3.77 8.80 11.10
C GLY A 125 -2.46 9.05 11.83
N ASN A 126 -1.34 9.18 11.13
CA ASN A 126 -0.02 9.47 11.70
C ASN A 126 -0.03 10.70 12.63
N VAL A 127 -0.83 11.70 12.26
CA VAL A 127 -1.09 12.92 13.03
C VAL A 127 -2.59 13.23 13.01
N THR A 128 -3.00 14.23 13.80
CA THR A 128 -4.37 14.75 13.74
C THR A 128 -4.67 15.37 12.38
N ALA A 129 -5.94 15.37 11.95
CA ALA A 129 -6.36 15.97 10.68
C ALA A 129 -5.90 17.45 10.54
N LYS A 130 -5.91 18.20 11.63
CA LYS A 130 -5.44 19.60 11.65
C LYS A 130 -3.95 19.68 11.34
N GLN A 131 -3.13 18.89 12.04
CA GLN A 131 -1.68 18.87 11.81
C GLN A 131 -1.36 18.36 10.41
N GLY A 132 -2.06 17.32 9.95
CA GLY A 132 -1.90 16.76 8.59
C GLY A 132 -2.21 17.80 7.51
N LEU A 133 -3.30 18.58 7.66
CA LEU A 133 -3.63 19.65 6.71
C LEU A 133 -2.54 20.73 6.66
N GLU A 134 -2.01 21.12 7.82
CA GLU A 134 -0.88 22.06 7.90
C GLU A 134 0.36 21.49 7.19
N ASN A 135 0.68 20.22 7.41
CA ASN A 135 1.80 19.52 6.78
C ASN A 135 1.63 19.44 5.26
N ALA A 136 0.46 19.01 4.76
CA ALA A 136 0.19 18.95 3.33
C ALA A 136 0.32 20.30 2.63
N LEU A 137 -0.18 21.39 3.27
CA LEU A 137 -0.03 22.74 2.75
C LEU A 137 1.44 23.20 2.73
N LYS A 138 2.23 22.86 3.75
CA LYS A 138 3.68 23.16 3.80
C LYS A 138 4.44 22.41 2.70
N LEU A 139 4.10 21.13 2.44
CA LEU A 139 4.71 20.33 1.37
C LEU A 139 4.34 20.85 -0.02
N ALA A 140 3.08 21.22 -0.26
CA ALA A 140 2.67 21.87 -1.49
C ALA A 140 3.38 23.22 -1.70
N SER A 141 3.60 23.98 -0.63
CA SER A 141 4.34 25.24 -0.67
C SER A 141 5.85 25.01 -0.93
N LEU A 142 6.44 23.99 -0.33
CA LEU A 142 7.85 23.62 -0.51
C LEU A 142 8.15 23.28 -1.99
N THR A 143 7.24 22.60 -2.66
CA THR A 143 7.33 22.20 -4.07
C THR A 143 6.80 23.25 -5.06
N ASN A 144 6.41 24.44 -4.57
CA ASN A 144 5.78 25.50 -5.36
C ASN A 144 4.49 25.06 -6.11
N ARG A 145 3.72 24.11 -5.54
CA ARG A 145 2.51 23.54 -6.11
C ARG A 145 1.24 24.01 -5.38
N CYS A 146 1.15 25.32 -5.09
CA CYS A 146 -0.08 25.93 -4.57
C CYS A 146 -1.24 25.99 -5.59
N ASP A 147 -1.01 25.56 -6.81
CA ASP A 147 -2.03 25.35 -7.83
C ASP A 147 -2.91 24.11 -7.57
N ILE A 148 -2.42 23.17 -6.75
CA ILE A 148 -3.13 21.95 -6.39
C ILE A 148 -4.02 22.21 -5.17
N PRO A 149 -5.34 21.92 -5.23
CA PRO A 149 -6.20 22.00 -4.06
C PRO A 149 -5.77 21.01 -2.99
N VAL A 150 -5.65 21.51 -1.76
CA VAL A 150 -5.35 20.74 -0.55
C VAL A 150 -6.55 20.87 0.39
N ALA A 151 -7.32 19.79 0.54
CA ALA A 151 -8.57 19.80 1.30
C ALA A 151 -8.51 18.93 2.55
N GLY A 152 -8.97 19.46 3.69
CA GLY A 152 -9.18 18.67 4.89
C GLY A 152 -10.38 17.75 4.76
N GLY A 153 -10.25 16.51 5.24
CA GLY A 153 -11.32 15.51 5.25
C GLY A 153 -11.84 15.21 6.65
N ALA A 154 -12.10 13.92 6.90
CA ALA A 154 -12.56 13.40 8.19
C ALA A 154 -11.67 13.89 9.33
N GLN A 155 -12.27 14.07 10.49
CA GLN A 155 -11.54 14.49 11.70
C GLN A 155 -11.23 13.30 12.62
N HIS A 156 -11.92 12.19 12.40
CA HIS A 156 -11.81 10.95 13.19
C HIS A 156 -12.10 9.75 12.30
N PRO A 157 -11.59 8.55 12.66
CA PRO A 157 -12.08 7.28 12.10
C PRO A 157 -13.60 7.13 12.28
N LEU A 158 -14.24 6.26 11.49
CA LEU A 158 -15.71 6.10 11.51
C LEU A 158 -16.23 5.70 12.89
N PHE A 159 -15.56 4.77 13.58
CA PHE A 159 -16.07 4.24 14.84
C PHE A 159 -15.09 4.24 16.00
N GLN A 160 -13.80 4.10 15.75
CA GLN A 160 -12.83 4.02 16.82
C GLN A 160 -12.16 5.36 17.12
N LYS A 161 -11.41 5.41 18.21
CA LYS A 161 -10.57 6.58 18.54
C LYS A 161 -9.37 6.61 17.62
N LEU A 162 -8.99 7.82 17.20
CA LEU A 162 -7.77 8.05 16.46
C LEU A 162 -6.55 7.57 17.26
N ILE A 163 -5.65 6.88 16.59
CA ILE A 163 -4.34 6.49 17.10
C ILE A 163 -3.30 7.20 16.25
N THR A 164 -2.51 8.07 16.86
CA THR A 164 -1.43 8.80 16.20
C THR A 164 -0.08 8.11 16.41
N ALA A 165 0.90 8.45 15.57
CA ALA A 165 2.17 7.74 15.49
C ALA A 165 3.40 8.65 15.65
N GLU A 166 3.35 9.58 16.62
CA GLU A 166 4.41 10.56 16.86
C GLU A 166 5.78 9.92 17.13
N LEU A 167 5.80 8.69 17.65
CA LEU A 167 7.04 7.93 17.84
C LEU A 167 7.78 7.74 16.52
N TRP A 168 7.05 7.42 15.44
CA TRP A 168 7.60 7.11 14.13
C TRP A 168 7.76 8.34 13.24
N HIS A 169 6.92 9.37 13.43
CA HIS A 169 6.87 10.52 12.53
C HIS A 169 7.33 11.84 13.17
N GLY A 170 7.67 11.84 14.47
CA GLY A 170 7.96 13.06 15.23
C GLY A 170 6.68 13.77 15.67
N ALA A 171 6.79 14.67 16.65
CA ALA A 171 5.65 15.37 17.25
C ALA A 171 4.84 16.22 16.25
N ASN A 172 5.49 16.72 15.19
CA ASN A 172 4.84 17.49 14.13
C ASN A 172 4.50 16.63 12.90
N GLY A 173 4.77 15.32 12.91
CA GLY A 173 4.58 14.41 11.79
C GLY A 173 5.66 14.48 10.69
N LEU A 174 6.55 15.47 10.73
CA LEU A 174 7.58 15.71 9.71
C LEU A 174 8.99 15.56 10.30
N ALA A 175 9.23 14.50 11.07
CA ALA A 175 10.52 14.23 11.72
C ALA A 175 11.00 15.37 12.66
N ASN A 176 10.09 16.15 13.20
CA ASN A 176 10.35 17.41 13.90
C ASN A 176 11.10 18.46 13.05
N VAL A 177 11.09 18.34 11.74
CA VAL A 177 11.66 19.35 10.83
C VAL A 177 10.67 20.50 10.70
N GLU A 178 11.14 21.70 11.02
CA GLU A 178 10.35 22.92 10.84
C GLU A 178 10.44 23.40 9.39
N LEU A 179 9.31 23.41 8.70
CA LEU A 179 9.15 24.05 7.40
C LEU A 179 8.60 25.46 7.56
N PRO A 180 8.91 26.37 6.64
CA PRO A 180 8.30 27.71 6.64
C PRO A 180 6.77 27.64 6.61
N VAL A 181 6.14 28.69 7.10
CA VAL A 181 4.68 28.87 6.99
C VAL A 181 4.28 28.73 5.52
N SER A 182 3.25 27.92 5.27
CA SER A 182 2.77 27.69 3.91
C SER A 182 2.30 28.99 3.23
N LYS A 183 2.63 29.12 1.95
CA LYS A 183 2.06 30.13 1.06
C LYS A 183 0.75 29.66 0.41
N CYS A 184 0.46 28.36 0.46
CA CYS A 184 -0.76 27.77 -0.05
C CYS A 184 -1.89 27.92 0.97
N THR A 185 -3.12 28.03 0.48
CA THR A 185 -4.34 28.07 1.30
C THR A 185 -5.11 26.79 1.13
N ALA A 186 -5.76 26.34 2.21
CA ALA A 186 -6.60 25.15 2.16
C ALA A 186 -7.80 25.39 1.23
N ASP A 187 -8.16 24.37 0.46
CA ASP A 187 -9.43 24.34 -0.25
C ASP A 187 -10.57 24.21 0.77
N PRO A 188 -11.63 25.02 0.68
CA PRO A 188 -12.71 25.03 1.66
C PRO A 188 -13.62 23.79 1.57
N ARG A 189 -13.53 23.02 0.50
CA ARG A 189 -14.34 21.80 0.32
C ARG A 189 -13.90 20.73 1.31
N PHE A 190 -14.85 19.91 1.74
CA PHE A 190 -14.57 18.69 2.47
C PHE A 190 -13.88 17.67 1.55
N GLY A 191 -12.79 17.03 1.99
CA GLY A 191 -11.97 16.14 1.16
C GLY A 191 -12.77 15.11 0.37
N PRO A 192 -13.69 14.33 0.98
CA PRO A 192 -14.58 13.42 0.27
C PRO A 192 -15.43 14.10 -0.82
N ASP A 193 -15.91 15.33 -0.60
CA ASP A 193 -16.69 16.07 -1.60
C ASP A 193 -15.82 16.51 -2.77
N LEU A 194 -14.59 16.89 -2.50
CA LEU A 194 -13.60 17.19 -3.54
C LEU A 194 -13.30 15.96 -4.40
N ILE A 195 -13.12 14.80 -3.79
CA ILE A 195 -12.92 13.52 -4.51
C ILE A 195 -14.13 13.24 -5.42
N ILE A 196 -15.35 13.29 -4.87
CA ILE A 196 -16.59 13.05 -5.63
C ILE A 196 -16.67 13.98 -6.84
N GLN A 197 -16.51 15.29 -6.61
CA GLN A 197 -16.57 16.28 -7.68
C GLN A 197 -15.55 15.99 -8.77
N MET A 198 -14.27 15.76 -8.41
CA MET A 198 -13.22 15.54 -9.40
C MET A 198 -13.39 14.26 -10.20
N VAL A 199 -13.94 13.21 -9.59
CA VAL A 199 -14.26 11.96 -10.31
C VAL A 199 -15.38 12.17 -11.31
N HIS A 200 -16.43 12.95 -10.96
CA HIS A 200 -17.49 13.31 -11.91
C HIS A 200 -17.00 14.24 -13.03
N ASP A 201 -16.08 15.17 -12.73
CA ASP A 201 -15.51 16.08 -13.72
C ASP A 201 -14.58 15.37 -14.73
N ALA A 202 -14.00 14.20 -14.36
CA ALA A 202 -13.09 13.45 -15.20
C ALA A 202 -13.34 11.92 -15.08
N PRO A 203 -14.51 11.42 -15.54
CA PRO A 203 -14.88 10.03 -15.40
C PRO A 203 -13.91 9.10 -16.12
N HIS A 204 -13.52 8.01 -15.44
CA HIS A 204 -12.56 6.99 -15.87
C HIS A 204 -11.10 7.49 -16.07
N GLU A 205 -10.80 8.72 -15.61
CA GLU A 205 -9.45 9.26 -15.72
C GLU A 205 -8.71 9.30 -14.36
N ILE A 206 -9.44 9.46 -13.25
CA ILE A 206 -8.87 9.64 -11.91
C ILE A 206 -8.42 8.31 -11.33
N THR A 207 -7.15 8.23 -10.94
CA THR A 207 -6.62 7.21 -10.05
C THR A 207 -6.60 7.76 -8.63
N LEU A 208 -7.20 7.05 -7.67
CA LEU A 208 -7.09 7.37 -6.25
C LEU A 208 -5.86 6.66 -5.68
N VAL A 209 -5.05 7.40 -4.94
CA VAL A 209 -3.85 6.88 -4.27
C VAL A 209 -3.93 7.22 -2.78
N PRO A 210 -4.76 6.48 -2.01
CA PRO A 210 -4.77 6.65 -0.56
C PRO A 210 -3.55 5.98 0.06
N VAL A 211 -2.82 6.77 0.85
CA VAL A 211 -1.63 6.34 1.60
C VAL A 211 -1.83 6.46 3.11
N GLY A 212 -2.98 6.97 3.55
CA GLY A 212 -3.43 6.98 4.94
C GLY A 212 -4.65 6.08 5.18
N PRO A 213 -5.27 6.16 6.37
CA PRO A 213 -6.51 5.46 6.69
C PRO A 213 -7.63 5.78 5.69
N LEU A 214 -8.44 4.78 5.32
CA LEU A 214 -9.36 4.86 4.19
C LEU A 214 -10.67 5.64 4.48
N THR A 215 -10.73 6.39 5.57
CA THR A 215 -11.94 7.09 6.03
C THR A 215 -12.53 8.05 4.99
N ASN A 216 -11.68 8.88 4.36
CA ASN A 216 -12.15 9.82 3.32
C ASN A 216 -12.71 9.10 2.10
N ILE A 217 -12.06 8.04 1.66
CA ILE A 217 -12.47 7.24 0.51
C ILE A 217 -13.79 6.53 0.79
N ALA A 218 -13.93 5.94 1.98
CA ALA A 218 -15.17 5.33 2.44
C ALA A 218 -16.32 6.34 2.50
N LEU A 219 -16.09 7.53 3.05
CA LEU A 219 -17.09 8.60 3.09
C LEU A 219 -17.50 9.06 1.70
N ALA A 220 -16.57 9.14 0.75
CA ALA A 220 -16.89 9.48 -0.64
C ALA A 220 -17.80 8.40 -1.27
N VAL A 221 -17.50 7.11 -1.09
CA VAL A 221 -18.34 5.99 -1.56
C VAL A 221 -19.70 5.97 -0.90
N LEU A 222 -19.77 6.18 0.43
CA LEU A 222 -21.03 6.18 1.18
C LEU A 222 -21.92 7.35 0.78
N LYS A 223 -21.33 8.50 0.50
CA LYS A 223 -22.05 9.72 0.08
C LYS A 223 -22.52 9.64 -1.35
N ASP A 224 -21.70 9.12 -2.25
CA ASP A 224 -22.02 8.97 -3.66
C ASP A 224 -21.43 7.67 -4.24
N PRO A 225 -22.16 6.54 -4.13
CA PRO A 225 -21.69 5.26 -4.69
C PRO A 225 -21.50 5.27 -6.21
N SER A 226 -22.07 6.25 -6.92
CA SER A 226 -21.96 6.33 -8.38
C SER A 226 -20.54 6.68 -8.86
N ILE A 227 -19.65 7.14 -7.97
CA ILE A 227 -18.24 7.38 -8.33
C ILE A 227 -17.47 6.08 -8.56
N VAL A 228 -17.89 4.96 -7.96
CA VAL A 228 -17.15 3.69 -8.03
C VAL A 228 -16.85 3.24 -9.46
N PRO A 229 -17.83 3.13 -10.38
CA PRO A 229 -17.56 2.78 -11.77
C PRO A 229 -16.83 3.89 -12.55
N LEU A 230 -16.80 5.13 -12.04
CA LEU A 230 -16.15 6.27 -12.70
C LEU A 230 -14.68 6.44 -12.32
N VAL A 231 -14.24 5.89 -11.19
CA VAL A 231 -12.84 5.85 -10.81
C VAL A 231 -12.08 4.90 -11.72
N LYS A 232 -10.92 5.31 -12.21
CA LYS A 232 -10.07 4.50 -13.10
C LYS A 232 -9.50 3.29 -12.38
N GLU A 233 -8.89 3.52 -11.23
CA GLU A 233 -8.30 2.52 -10.34
C GLU A 233 -8.01 3.14 -8.97
N VAL A 234 -7.83 2.29 -7.97
CA VAL A 234 -7.42 2.67 -6.62
C VAL A 234 -6.14 1.92 -6.27
N VAL A 235 -5.10 2.62 -5.83
CA VAL A 235 -3.83 2.04 -5.39
C VAL A 235 -3.61 2.47 -3.95
N ILE A 236 -3.85 1.57 -2.99
CA ILE A 236 -3.73 1.88 -1.57
C ILE A 236 -2.35 1.50 -1.03
N MET A 237 -1.82 2.31 -0.12
CA MET A 237 -0.88 1.81 0.88
C MET A 237 -1.69 1.31 2.07
N GLY A 238 -1.56 0.04 2.39
CA GLY A 238 -2.23 -0.56 3.56
C GLY A 238 -2.39 -2.05 3.46
N GLY A 239 -2.64 -2.66 4.61
CA GLY A 239 -2.85 -4.09 4.74
C GLY A 239 -1.61 -4.96 4.67
N SER A 240 -1.83 -6.24 4.89
CA SER A 240 -0.81 -7.28 4.81
C SER A 240 -1.47 -8.65 4.76
N ILE A 241 -0.84 -9.61 4.09
CA ILE A 241 -1.27 -11.01 4.07
C ILE A 241 -0.35 -11.93 4.87
N SER A 242 0.62 -11.35 5.59
CA SER A 242 1.63 -12.09 6.36
C SER A 242 1.86 -11.59 7.79
N GLY A 243 1.02 -10.67 8.29
CA GLY A 243 1.12 -10.11 9.64
C GLY A 243 1.14 -8.58 9.64
N GLY A 244 1.01 -7.98 10.82
CA GLY A 244 0.87 -6.54 10.98
C GLY A 244 2.12 -5.82 11.50
N ASN A 245 2.02 -4.49 11.62
CA ASN A 245 3.01 -3.62 12.26
C ASN A 245 2.47 -2.88 13.49
N VAL A 246 1.15 -2.76 13.64
CA VAL A 246 0.52 -2.19 14.85
C VAL A 246 0.28 -3.28 15.89
N ASN A 247 -0.14 -4.43 15.43
CA ASN A 247 -0.26 -5.65 16.23
C ASN A 247 0.18 -6.84 15.35
N ALA A 248 0.03 -8.07 15.84
CA ALA A 248 0.45 -9.26 15.10
C ALA A 248 -0.30 -9.49 13.77
N ALA A 249 -1.48 -8.88 13.58
CA ALA A 249 -2.38 -9.16 12.45
C ALA A 249 -2.56 -7.95 11.52
N ALA A 250 -2.58 -6.73 12.06
CA ALA A 250 -3.05 -5.56 11.35
C ALA A 250 -1.95 -4.55 10.99
N GLU A 251 -2.08 -4.00 9.79
CA GLU A 251 -1.30 -2.85 9.31
C GLU A 251 -1.96 -1.54 9.79
N ALA A 252 -1.17 -0.49 10.00
CA ALA A 252 -1.57 0.75 10.68
C ALA A 252 -2.73 1.48 10.02
N ASN A 253 -2.74 1.67 8.70
CA ASN A 253 -3.79 2.38 7.99
C ASN A 253 -5.13 1.63 8.08
N ILE A 254 -5.10 0.31 7.89
CA ILE A 254 -6.29 -0.53 8.01
C ILE A 254 -6.75 -0.59 9.47
N TYR A 255 -5.82 -0.71 10.43
CA TYR A 255 -6.14 -0.75 11.85
C TYR A 255 -6.76 0.55 12.37
N ASN A 256 -6.36 1.70 11.82
CA ASN A 256 -6.90 3.00 12.23
C ASN A 256 -8.39 3.15 11.89
N ASP A 257 -8.86 2.58 10.76
CA ASP A 257 -10.29 2.57 10.42
C ASP A 257 -10.68 1.30 9.65
N PRO A 258 -10.81 0.14 10.33
CA PRO A 258 -11.14 -1.12 9.67
C PRO A 258 -12.50 -1.11 8.97
N GLU A 259 -13.48 -0.38 9.50
CA GLU A 259 -14.80 -0.25 8.89
C GLU A 259 -14.74 0.54 7.57
N ALA A 260 -13.97 1.62 7.53
CA ALA A 260 -13.73 2.35 6.30
C ALA A 260 -12.98 1.48 5.28
N ALA A 261 -11.97 0.74 5.73
CA ALA A 261 -11.24 -0.20 4.88
C ALA A 261 -12.18 -1.27 4.30
N GLN A 262 -13.04 -1.89 5.10
CA GLN A 262 -14.02 -2.87 4.62
C GLN A 262 -14.93 -2.29 3.54
N ILE A 263 -15.43 -1.06 3.71
CA ILE A 263 -16.26 -0.38 2.72
C ILE A 263 -15.49 -0.22 1.39
N VAL A 264 -14.25 0.22 1.45
CA VAL A 264 -13.40 0.46 0.28
C VAL A 264 -13.07 -0.84 -0.44
N PHE A 265 -12.72 -1.90 0.30
CA PHE A 265 -12.37 -3.21 -0.28
C PHE A 265 -13.58 -3.87 -0.96
N GLN A 266 -14.79 -3.63 -0.47
CA GLN A 266 -16.02 -4.21 -1.01
C GLN A 266 -16.76 -3.30 -2.01
N ALA A 267 -16.20 -2.13 -2.33
CA ALA A 267 -16.85 -1.16 -3.22
C ALA A 267 -17.00 -1.65 -4.69
N GLY A 268 -16.13 -2.55 -5.16
CA GLY A 268 -16.22 -3.15 -6.50
C GLY A 268 -15.41 -2.45 -7.59
N TRP A 269 -14.50 -1.55 -7.25
CA TRP A 269 -13.55 -0.94 -8.18
C TRP A 269 -12.28 -1.78 -8.38
N ARG A 270 -11.43 -1.36 -9.31
CA ARG A 270 -10.09 -1.96 -9.49
C ARG A 270 -9.19 -1.48 -8.35
N LEU A 271 -8.97 -2.35 -7.38
CA LEU A 271 -8.17 -2.08 -6.19
C LEU A 271 -6.84 -2.82 -6.24
N THR A 272 -5.74 -2.09 -6.06
CA THR A 272 -4.40 -2.64 -5.84
C THR A 272 -3.97 -2.36 -4.41
N MET A 273 -3.61 -3.39 -3.66
CA MET A 273 -3.13 -3.32 -2.29
C MET A 273 -1.60 -3.41 -2.27
N VAL A 274 -0.95 -2.31 -1.91
CA VAL A 274 0.49 -2.23 -1.66
C VAL A 274 0.69 -2.34 -0.15
N GLY A 275 0.79 -3.58 0.33
CA GLY A 275 0.84 -3.89 1.76
C GLY A 275 2.27 -4.01 2.31
N LEU A 276 2.35 -4.34 3.61
CA LEU A 276 3.62 -4.55 4.29
C LEU A 276 4.47 -5.65 3.64
N ASP A 277 3.83 -6.63 2.98
CA ASP A 277 4.48 -7.77 2.33
C ASP A 277 5.54 -7.35 1.31
N VAL A 278 5.30 -6.26 0.60
CA VAL A 278 6.23 -5.67 -0.36
C VAL A 278 6.94 -4.44 0.19
N GLY A 279 6.28 -3.65 1.04
CA GLY A 279 6.85 -2.47 1.66
C GLY A 279 8.08 -2.80 2.51
N ASN A 280 8.04 -3.87 3.29
CA ASN A 280 9.17 -4.34 4.11
C ASN A 280 10.41 -4.75 3.30
N GLN A 281 10.29 -4.90 1.99
CA GLN A 281 11.39 -5.22 1.09
C GLN A 281 12.06 -3.98 0.50
N THR A 282 11.50 -2.78 0.70
CA THR A 282 11.99 -1.50 0.13
C THR A 282 12.75 -0.68 1.17
N LEU A 283 13.81 -1.28 1.72
CA LEU A 283 14.61 -0.66 2.79
C LEU A 283 15.51 0.45 2.22
N TYR A 284 15.22 1.68 2.60
CA TYR A 284 16.05 2.84 2.31
C TYR A 284 17.15 2.93 3.38
N ASP A 285 18.36 2.59 2.99
CA ASP A 285 19.52 2.48 3.90
C ASP A 285 20.44 3.70 3.86
N GLN A 286 21.52 3.66 4.65
CA GLN A 286 22.50 4.72 4.71
C GLN A 286 23.19 5.00 3.36
N ALA A 287 23.37 3.97 2.50
CA ALA A 287 24.02 4.16 1.21
C ALA A 287 23.13 4.99 0.25
N HIS A 288 21.82 4.74 0.26
CA HIS A 288 20.86 5.57 -0.48
C HIS A 288 20.81 7.01 0.04
N LEU A 289 20.87 7.19 1.37
CA LEU A 289 20.89 8.51 2.00
C LEU A 289 22.17 9.28 1.65
N ASP A 290 23.33 8.62 1.67
CA ASP A 290 24.63 9.23 1.29
C ASP A 290 24.63 9.69 -0.17
N GLU A 291 23.99 8.93 -1.07
CA GLU A 291 23.84 9.32 -2.47
C GLU A 291 22.90 10.54 -2.62
N LEU A 292 21.76 10.51 -1.97
CA LEU A 292 20.79 11.62 -1.99
C LEU A 292 21.40 12.91 -1.43
N SER A 293 22.23 12.80 -0.39
CA SER A 293 22.88 13.93 0.31
C SER A 293 23.93 14.67 -0.54
N LYS A 294 24.30 14.12 -1.72
CA LYS A 294 25.18 14.81 -2.66
C LYS A 294 24.49 15.94 -3.43
N THR A 295 23.17 15.94 -3.43
CA THR A 295 22.33 16.99 -4.03
C THR A 295 21.87 17.95 -2.96
N HIS A 296 21.65 19.22 -3.31
CA HIS A 296 21.17 20.25 -2.42
C HIS A 296 20.01 21.02 -3.04
N GLY A 297 19.07 21.39 -2.20
CA GLY A 297 17.90 22.17 -2.54
C GLY A 297 16.83 22.02 -1.47
N PRO A 298 15.83 22.93 -1.39
CA PRO A 298 14.88 22.94 -0.29
C PRO A 298 14.14 21.59 -0.09
N GLU A 299 13.72 20.97 -1.20
CA GLU A 299 13.02 19.68 -1.16
C GLU A 299 13.95 18.53 -0.78
N ASN A 300 15.14 18.50 -1.38
CA ASN A 300 16.15 17.49 -1.10
C ASN A 300 16.65 17.57 0.35
N ASP A 301 17.01 18.78 0.82
CA ASP A 301 17.50 18.98 2.20
C ASP A 301 16.43 18.60 3.25
N PHE A 302 15.14 18.81 2.94
CA PHE A 302 14.03 18.33 3.76
C PHE A 302 13.95 16.80 3.72
N ALA A 303 13.98 16.17 2.55
CA ALA A 303 13.92 14.73 2.40
C ALA A 303 15.09 14.01 3.11
N VAL A 304 16.31 14.56 3.03
CA VAL A 304 17.49 14.04 3.75
C VAL A 304 17.27 14.04 5.27
N LYS A 305 16.70 15.13 5.83
CA LYS A 305 16.41 15.19 7.28
C LYS A 305 15.34 14.17 7.69
N VAL A 306 14.28 14.03 6.89
CA VAL A 306 13.22 13.07 7.15
C VAL A 306 13.76 11.63 7.10
N LEU A 307 14.52 11.28 6.05
CA LEU A 307 15.13 9.96 5.90
C LEU A 307 16.16 9.65 7.00
N THR A 308 16.95 10.64 7.41
CA THR A 308 17.89 10.49 8.54
C THR A 308 17.12 10.14 9.83
N PHE A 309 16.00 10.81 10.07
CA PHE A 309 15.15 10.54 11.22
C PHE A 309 14.56 9.11 11.13
N LEU A 310 13.97 8.74 9.99
CA LEU A 310 13.36 7.42 9.79
C LEU A 310 14.36 6.28 9.99
N ILE A 311 15.55 6.37 9.39
CA ILE A 311 16.61 5.38 9.57
C ILE A 311 17.01 5.28 11.05
N GLY A 312 17.07 6.41 11.76
CA GLY A 312 17.34 6.48 13.20
C GLY A 312 16.25 5.81 14.04
N GLN A 313 14.97 5.98 13.68
CA GLN A 313 13.84 5.34 14.38
C GLN A 313 13.85 3.83 14.14
N GLU A 314 14.08 3.37 12.90
CA GLU A 314 14.23 1.95 12.58
C GLU A 314 15.42 1.28 13.29
N ALA A 315 16.54 1.97 13.40
CA ALA A 315 17.69 1.47 14.16
C ALA A 315 17.40 1.33 15.66
N LYS A 316 16.50 2.15 16.19
CA LYS A 316 16.18 2.19 17.64
C LYS A 316 15.02 1.28 18.01
N TYR A 317 14.00 1.20 17.21
CA TYR A 317 12.72 0.57 17.55
C TYR A 317 12.27 -0.51 16.57
N GLY A 318 12.81 -0.53 15.36
CA GLY A 318 12.48 -1.45 14.28
C GLY A 318 13.46 -2.60 14.13
N ALA A 319 13.48 -3.20 12.94
CA ALA A 319 14.37 -4.29 12.59
C ALA A 319 15.80 -3.82 12.23
N GLY A 320 16.03 -2.54 12.02
CA GLY A 320 17.28 -1.97 11.52
C GLY A 320 17.55 -2.25 10.04
N GLY A 321 18.74 -1.85 9.58
CA GLY A 321 19.15 -2.09 8.19
C GLY A 321 18.61 -1.08 7.15
N GLY A 322 17.81 -0.11 7.57
CA GLY A 322 17.17 0.90 6.73
C GLY A 322 15.71 1.09 7.12
N SER A 323 15.06 2.09 6.53
CA SER A 323 13.63 2.35 6.74
C SER A 323 12.81 1.86 5.54
N PRO A 324 11.74 1.08 5.76
CA PRO A 324 10.84 0.70 4.69
C PRO A 324 10.12 1.93 4.12
N MET A 325 9.96 1.96 2.79
CA MET A 325 9.33 3.07 2.06
C MET A 325 7.91 2.68 1.65
N TYR A 326 6.99 2.70 2.63
CA TYR A 326 5.62 2.20 2.42
C TYR A 326 4.82 3.08 1.45
N ASP A 327 4.53 4.32 1.82
CA ASP A 327 3.72 5.26 1.02
C ASP A 327 4.38 5.64 -0.30
N PRO A 328 5.71 5.89 -0.31
CA PRO A 328 6.39 6.11 -1.58
C PRO A 328 6.26 4.93 -2.55
N LEU A 329 6.18 3.67 -2.05
CA LEU A 329 5.99 2.50 -2.91
C LEU A 329 4.60 2.47 -3.56
N ALA A 330 3.55 2.87 -2.85
CA ALA A 330 2.21 2.97 -3.45
C ALA A 330 2.17 4.02 -4.56
N VAL A 331 2.78 5.18 -4.33
CA VAL A 331 2.95 6.20 -5.38
C VAL A 331 3.83 5.67 -6.52
N GLY A 332 4.94 5.00 -6.23
CA GLY A 332 5.81 4.35 -7.21
C GLY A 332 5.07 3.33 -8.07
N THR A 333 4.16 2.56 -7.47
CA THR A 333 3.28 1.59 -8.17
C THR A 333 2.30 2.32 -9.11
N ALA A 334 1.76 3.46 -8.69
CA ALA A 334 0.91 4.29 -9.55
C ALA A 334 1.72 4.89 -10.72
N ILE A 335 2.99 5.25 -10.53
CA ILE A 335 3.89 5.72 -11.58
C ILE A 335 4.19 4.60 -12.58
N ASP A 336 4.70 3.48 -12.09
CA ASP A 336 5.11 2.33 -12.88
C ASP A 336 4.64 1.02 -12.22
N PRO A 337 3.51 0.45 -12.66
CA PRO A 337 3.00 -0.81 -12.12
C PRO A 337 3.96 -2.01 -12.25
N ALA A 338 4.98 -1.92 -13.15
CA ALA A 338 5.98 -2.97 -13.30
C ALA A 338 7.03 -3.00 -12.16
N ILE A 339 6.92 -2.11 -11.17
CA ILE A 339 7.70 -2.16 -9.92
C ILE A 339 7.25 -3.33 -9.03
N VAL A 340 5.97 -3.69 -9.09
CA VAL A 340 5.38 -4.76 -8.27
C VAL A 340 4.87 -5.93 -9.09
N THR A 341 4.77 -7.10 -8.45
CA THR A 341 4.04 -8.25 -8.96
C THR A 341 2.77 -8.41 -8.13
N THR A 342 1.62 -8.66 -8.77
CA THR A 342 0.34 -8.79 -8.08
C THR A 342 -0.30 -10.15 -8.31
N GLU A 343 -1.10 -10.58 -7.34
CA GLU A 343 -1.98 -11.75 -7.43
C GLU A 343 -3.42 -11.33 -7.11
N ALA A 344 -4.38 -11.83 -7.89
CA ALA A 344 -5.79 -11.55 -7.65
C ALA A 344 -6.31 -12.41 -6.50
N MET A 345 -6.74 -11.78 -5.41
CA MET A 345 -7.26 -12.46 -4.22
C MET A 345 -8.59 -11.85 -3.78
N HIS A 346 -9.41 -12.67 -3.12
CA HIS A 346 -10.52 -12.15 -2.34
C HIS A 346 -10.00 -11.73 -0.97
N VAL A 347 -10.19 -10.47 -0.62
CA VAL A 347 -9.71 -9.88 0.64
C VAL A 347 -10.86 -9.22 1.37
N ASP A 348 -11.06 -9.64 2.62
CA ASP A 348 -11.94 -9.02 3.60
C ASP A 348 -11.13 -8.29 4.66
N VAL A 349 -11.76 -7.39 5.41
CA VAL A 349 -11.15 -6.72 6.55
C VAL A 349 -11.86 -7.16 7.83
N GLU A 350 -11.09 -7.65 8.79
CA GLU A 350 -11.64 -8.04 10.10
C GLU A 350 -11.97 -6.80 10.95
N THR A 351 -13.27 -6.62 11.26
CA THR A 351 -13.76 -5.43 11.97
C THR A 351 -14.18 -5.71 13.43
N ARG A 352 -14.21 -6.96 13.88
CA ARG A 352 -14.79 -7.36 15.17
C ARG A 352 -13.87 -8.15 16.09
N GLY A 353 -12.84 -8.78 15.53
CA GLY A 353 -11.92 -9.65 16.28
C GLY A 353 -11.15 -8.88 17.34
N GLU A 354 -11.03 -9.46 18.54
CA GLU A 354 -10.25 -8.85 19.64
C GLU A 354 -8.75 -8.76 19.30
N PHE A 355 -8.19 -9.79 18.66
CA PHE A 355 -6.77 -9.90 18.34
C PHE A 355 -6.45 -9.66 16.86
N SER A 356 -7.44 -9.76 15.99
CA SER A 356 -7.30 -9.67 14.54
C SER A 356 -7.99 -8.45 13.91
N ARG A 357 -8.58 -7.56 14.73
CA ARG A 357 -9.21 -6.34 14.23
C ARG A 357 -8.24 -5.54 13.36
N GLY A 358 -8.67 -5.20 12.15
CA GLY A 358 -7.86 -4.52 11.14
C GLY A 358 -6.99 -5.46 10.29
N GLU A 359 -7.07 -6.79 10.49
CA GLU A 359 -6.41 -7.75 9.61
C GLU A 359 -7.05 -7.74 8.21
N THR A 360 -6.23 -7.74 7.18
CA THR A 360 -6.66 -8.00 5.81
C THR A 360 -6.62 -9.51 5.55
N VAL A 361 -7.79 -10.14 5.58
CA VAL A 361 -7.97 -11.58 5.48
C VAL A 361 -8.02 -11.98 4.00
N ALA A 362 -6.88 -12.40 3.45
CA ALA A 362 -6.76 -12.75 2.05
C ALA A 362 -6.99 -14.24 1.80
N ASN A 363 -7.98 -14.55 0.98
CA ASN A 363 -8.22 -15.91 0.49
C ASN A 363 -7.36 -16.16 -0.76
N ARG A 364 -6.17 -16.75 -0.55
CA ARG A 364 -5.19 -17.02 -1.63
C ARG A 364 -5.68 -18.01 -2.69
N HIS A 365 -6.64 -18.86 -2.34
CA HIS A 365 -7.18 -19.88 -3.25
C HIS A 365 -8.48 -19.41 -3.92
N ASN A 366 -9.04 -18.29 -3.49
CA ASN A 366 -10.34 -17.80 -3.94
C ASN A 366 -11.43 -18.88 -3.87
N ALA A 367 -11.39 -19.67 -2.81
CA ALA A 367 -12.24 -20.82 -2.61
C ALA A 367 -12.59 -21.01 -1.13
N VAL A 368 -13.82 -21.42 -0.84
CA VAL A 368 -14.33 -21.67 0.50
C VAL A 368 -14.99 -23.05 0.53
N GLU A 369 -14.64 -23.89 1.50
CA GLU A 369 -15.30 -25.18 1.73
C GLU A 369 -16.73 -24.96 2.21
N ARG A 370 -17.68 -25.61 1.51
CA ARG A 370 -19.08 -25.59 1.90
C ARG A 370 -19.36 -26.70 2.90
N ASN A 371 -19.59 -26.29 4.15
CA ASN A 371 -19.89 -27.19 5.25
C ASN A 371 -21.41 -27.30 5.47
N VAL A 372 -21.93 -28.53 5.45
CA VAL A 372 -23.35 -28.82 5.69
C VAL A 372 -23.50 -29.66 6.96
N LEU A 373 -24.48 -29.31 7.81
CA LEU A 373 -24.76 -30.04 9.05
C LEU A 373 -25.53 -31.32 8.75
N HIS A 374 -24.92 -32.46 9.05
CA HIS A 374 -25.52 -33.77 8.98
C HIS A 374 -25.61 -34.41 10.38
N GLY A 375 -26.80 -34.43 10.95
CA GLY A 375 -26.99 -34.90 12.33
C GLY A 375 -26.28 -34.01 13.35
N ASP A 376 -25.24 -34.53 14.01
CA ASP A 376 -24.42 -33.83 15.02
C ASP A 376 -23.05 -33.37 14.51
N ARG A 377 -22.79 -33.48 13.20
CA ARG A 377 -21.49 -33.10 12.60
C ARG A 377 -21.65 -32.32 11.30
N TYR A 378 -20.66 -31.49 10.99
CA TYR A 378 -20.52 -30.84 9.70
C TYR A 378 -19.74 -31.76 8.73
N ILE A 379 -20.18 -31.79 7.49
CA ILE A 379 -19.52 -32.52 6.38
C ILE A 379 -19.19 -31.50 5.29
N ILE A 380 -17.99 -31.57 4.72
CA ILE A 380 -17.61 -30.78 3.53
C ILE A 380 -18.30 -31.44 2.34
N GLU A 381 -19.26 -30.74 1.73
CA GLU A 381 -20.00 -31.22 0.56
C GLU A 381 -19.52 -30.62 -0.76
N GLY A 382 -18.66 -29.60 -0.70
CA GLY A 382 -18.13 -28.97 -1.90
C GLY A 382 -17.23 -27.80 -1.60
N VAL A 383 -16.77 -27.16 -2.67
CA VAL A 383 -15.97 -25.94 -2.63
C VAL A 383 -16.65 -24.88 -3.48
N ASP A 384 -16.93 -23.72 -2.89
CA ASP A 384 -17.48 -22.58 -3.58
C ASP A 384 -16.33 -21.62 -3.93
N HIS A 385 -16.30 -21.12 -5.16
CA HIS A 385 -15.33 -20.11 -5.58
C HIS A 385 -15.82 -18.70 -5.24
N VAL A 386 -14.94 -17.89 -4.69
CA VAL A 386 -15.17 -16.47 -4.42
C VAL A 386 -14.47 -15.61 -5.47
N THR A 387 -15.11 -14.54 -5.90
CA THR A 387 -14.52 -13.64 -6.90
C THR A 387 -13.45 -12.76 -6.24
N PRO A 388 -12.23 -12.69 -6.80
CA PRO A 388 -11.23 -11.76 -6.34
C PRO A 388 -11.73 -10.30 -6.44
N ASN A 389 -11.47 -9.50 -5.41
CA ASN A 389 -11.80 -8.08 -5.37
C ASN A 389 -10.55 -7.18 -5.31
N VAL A 390 -9.36 -7.76 -5.09
CA VAL A 390 -8.12 -7.03 -4.89
C VAL A 390 -6.98 -7.63 -5.70
N GLN A 391 -6.15 -6.78 -6.31
CA GLN A 391 -4.81 -7.12 -6.77
C GLN A 391 -3.85 -6.90 -5.62
N VAL A 392 -3.43 -7.98 -4.96
CA VAL A 392 -2.50 -7.95 -3.82
C VAL A 392 -1.07 -7.97 -4.35
N CYS A 393 -0.26 -6.99 -3.94
CA CYS A 393 1.17 -6.98 -4.26
C CYS A 393 1.90 -8.07 -3.47
N THR A 394 2.50 -9.03 -4.18
CA THR A 394 3.21 -10.19 -3.60
C THR A 394 4.73 -10.17 -3.88
N GLY A 395 5.18 -9.28 -4.76
CA GLY A 395 6.59 -9.09 -5.07
C GLY A 395 6.89 -7.66 -5.48
N VAL A 396 8.15 -7.23 -5.29
CA VAL A 396 8.63 -5.88 -5.61
C VAL A 396 10.05 -5.92 -6.19
N ASN A 397 10.31 -5.06 -7.19
CA ASN A 397 11.65 -4.72 -7.61
C ASN A 397 12.13 -3.51 -6.78
N ALA A 398 12.63 -3.78 -5.58
CA ALA A 398 13.04 -2.76 -4.62
C ALA A 398 14.14 -1.83 -5.17
N GLU A 399 15.14 -2.38 -5.85
CA GLU A 399 16.23 -1.61 -6.47
C GLU A 399 15.70 -0.57 -7.48
N LYS A 400 14.85 -1.00 -8.42
CA LYS A 400 14.24 -0.11 -9.41
C LYS A 400 13.41 0.99 -8.75
N PHE A 401 12.67 0.63 -7.70
CA PHE A 401 11.84 1.58 -6.95
C PHE A 401 12.70 2.60 -6.20
N LEU A 402 13.73 2.15 -5.45
CA LEU A 402 14.58 3.05 -4.66
C LEU A 402 15.41 3.99 -5.57
N GLN A 403 15.84 3.51 -6.73
CA GLN A 403 16.47 4.36 -7.75
C GLN A 403 15.50 5.44 -8.27
N LEU A 404 14.24 5.09 -8.55
CA LEU A 404 13.21 6.05 -8.93
C LEU A 404 12.99 7.08 -7.81
N LEU A 405 12.82 6.64 -6.57
CA LEU A 405 12.61 7.52 -5.41
C LEU A 405 13.77 8.51 -5.27
N ASN A 406 15.02 8.03 -5.25
CA ASN A 406 16.20 8.88 -5.16
C ASN A 406 16.25 9.90 -6.29
N ALA A 407 16.00 9.47 -7.53
CA ALA A 407 16.02 10.37 -8.68
C ALA A 407 14.98 11.51 -8.60
N ARG A 408 13.83 11.25 -7.97
CA ARG A 408 12.77 12.26 -7.78
C ARG A 408 13.01 13.16 -6.58
N LEU A 409 13.60 12.63 -5.51
CA LEU A 409 13.97 13.42 -4.32
C LEU A 409 15.25 14.26 -4.55
N ALA A 410 16.14 13.88 -5.48
CA ALA A 410 17.35 14.61 -5.86
C ALA A 410 17.08 15.80 -6.81
N ARG A 411 15.81 16.16 -7.05
CA ARG A 411 15.46 17.28 -7.93
C ARG A 411 15.89 18.61 -7.30
N LYS A 412 16.47 19.51 -8.15
CA LYS A 412 16.95 20.84 -7.76
C LYS A 412 15.87 21.89 -7.93
#